data_afbbb0377dc39236d1bbd81cc475f6aa
#
_entry.id   afbbb0377dc39236d1bbd81cc475f6aa
#
_cell.length_a   1.000
_cell.length_b   1.000
_cell.length_c   1.000
_cell.angle_alpha   90.00
_cell.angle_beta   90.00
_cell.angle_gamma   90.00
#
_symmetry.space_group_name_H-M   'P 1'
#
loop_
_entity.id
_entity.type
_entity.pdbx_description
1 polymer ?
#
loop_
_entity_poly.entity_id
_entity_poly.type
_entity_poly.pdbx_seq_one_letter_code
_entity_poly.pdbx_strand_id
1 'polypeptide(L)'
;AFPCDDKLIALAQACIAEQGKHQTKVGLICTGDQFMCKPDAIAKARADFPQMLAVEMEGAAIGQVCHMFKVPYLVVRAMSDIAGKEQVESFDAFIEVAGQHSAEMIIKMLGKL
;
A
#
# COMPACT_ATOMS: atom_id res chain seq x y z
N ALA A 1 10.27 -8.52 -8.67
CA ALA A 1 9.72 -7.78 -7.51
C ALA A 1 10.82 -7.43 -6.52
N PHE A 2 10.66 -6.31 -5.85
CA PHE A 2 11.58 -5.88 -4.80
C PHE A 2 10.93 -6.19 -3.44
N PRO A 3 11.51 -7.09 -2.62
CA PRO A 3 10.90 -7.46 -1.35
C PRO A 3 11.07 -6.34 -0.31
N CYS A 4 9.99 -6.07 0.43
CA CYS A 4 10.06 -5.22 1.61
C CYS A 4 10.75 -5.94 2.77
N ASP A 5 11.24 -5.18 3.72
CA ASP A 5 11.91 -5.73 4.89
C ASP A 5 10.91 -6.43 5.83
N ASP A 6 11.19 -7.68 6.18
CA ASP A 6 10.29 -8.50 7.00
C ASP A 6 10.07 -7.93 8.40
N LYS A 7 11.09 -7.32 8.99
CA LYS A 7 10.97 -6.70 10.32
C LYS A 7 10.06 -5.48 10.28
N LEU A 8 10.17 -4.68 9.22
CA LEU A 8 9.30 -3.52 9.04
C LEU A 8 7.86 -3.95 8.77
N ILE A 9 7.64 -5.02 7.99
CA ILE A 9 6.30 -5.58 7.78
C ILE A 9 5.67 -5.99 9.11
N ALA A 10 6.39 -6.77 9.92
CA ALA A 10 5.89 -7.22 11.21
C ALA A 10 5.59 -6.06 12.16
N LEU A 11 6.46 -5.05 12.18
CA LEU A 11 6.26 -3.86 12.99
C LEU A 11 5.01 -3.07 12.58
N ALA A 12 4.82 -2.89 11.28
CA ALA A 12 3.63 -2.21 10.76
C ALA A 12 2.34 -2.97 11.12
N GLN A 13 2.34 -4.29 10.96
CA GLN A 13 1.19 -5.11 11.32
C GLN A 13 0.85 -4.98 12.81
N ALA A 14 1.86 -4.99 13.69
CA ALA A 14 1.66 -4.83 15.12
C ALA A 14 1.08 -3.44 15.45
N CYS A 15 1.61 -2.39 14.85
CA CYS A 15 1.13 -1.03 15.08
C CYS A 15 -0.31 -0.82 14.59
N ILE A 16 -0.66 -1.37 13.45
CA ILE A 16 -2.01 -1.28 12.91
C ILE A 16 -3.00 -2.08 13.78
N ALA A 17 -2.59 -3.24 14.27
CA ALA A 17 -3.40 -4.04 15.18
C ALA A 17 -3.69 -3.28 16.49
N GLU A 18 -2.72 -2.53 17.02
CA GLU A 18 -2.93 -1.69 18.21
C GLU A 18 -3.96 -0.58 17.97
N GLN A 19 -4.01 -0.02 16.75
CA GLN A 19 -5.02 0.98 16.42
C GLN A 19 -6.44 0.38 16.42
N GLY A 20 -6.59 -0.89 16.04
CA GLY A 20 -7.87 -1.58 16.02
C GLY A 20 -8.90 -1.04 15.04
N LYS A 21 -8.47 -0.26 14.04
CA LYS A 21 -9.36 0.44 13.11
C LYS A 21 -9.42 -0.17 11.72
N HIS A 22 -8.43 -1.00 11.37
CA HIS A 22 -8.28 -1.54 10.03
C HIS A 22 -7.86 -3.00 10.05
N GLN A 23 -8.23 -3.70 8.98
CA GLN A 23 -7.66 -4.99 8.64
C GLN A 23 -6.43 -4.75 7.75
N THR A 24 -5.45 -5.65 7.83
CA THR A 24 -4.27 -5.59 7.00
C THR A 24 -4.11 -6.84 6.16
N LYS A 25 -3.50 -6.67 5.01
CA LYS A 25 -3.06 -7.79 4.19
C LYS A 25 -1.62 -7.54 3.73
N VAL A 26 -0.83 -8.59 3.70
CA VAL A 26 0.52 -8.56 3.15
C VAL A 26 0.50 -9.25 1.80
N GLY A 27 1.06 -8.63 0.79
CA GLY A 27 1.08 -9.22 -0.53
C GLY A 27 1.72 -8.31 -1.57
N LEU A 28 1.52 -8.67 -2.83
CA LEU A 28 2.12 -7.96 -3.95
C LEU A 28 1.39 -6.65 -4.23
N ILE A 29 2.16 -5.57 -4.28
CA ILE A 29 1.71 -4.26 -4.77
C ILE A 29 2.39 -4.02 -6.12
N CYS A 30 1.58 -3.75 -7.13
CA CYS A 30 2.07 -3.46 -8.48
C CYS A 30 2.07 -1.96 -8.74
N THR A 31 3.08 -1.49 -9.46
CA THR A 31 3.21 -0.08 -9.84
C THR A 31 2.93 0.08 -11.32
N GLY A 32 2.10 1.04 -11.67
CA GLY A 32 1.81 1.42 -13.04
C GLY A 32 1.94 2.92 -13.25
N ASP A 33 1.99 3.34 -14.51
CA ASP A 33 2.14 4.75 -14.87
C ASP A 33 0.79 5.47 -15.01
N GLN A 34 -0.30 4.76 -14.88
CA GLN A 34 -1.65 5.28 -15.10
C GLN A 34 -2.55 4.96 -13.91
N PHE A 35 -3.52 5.82 -13.69
CA PHE A 35 -4.57 5.57 -12.71
C PHE A 35 -5.43 4.40 -13.18
N MET A 36 -5.46 3.32 -12.39
CA MET A 36 -6.12 2.06 -12.73
C MET A 36 -7.59 2.11 -12.33
N CYS A 37 -8.43 2.72 -13.17
CA CYS A 37 -9.87 2.78 -12.95
C CYS A 37 -10.71 2.05 -13.99
N LYS A 38 -10.11 1.69 -15.14
CA LYS A 38 -10.83 1.01 -16.23
C LYS A 38 -10.86 -0.51 -15.98
N PRO A 39 -12.05 -1.15 -16.06
CA PRO A 39 -12.16 -2.60 -15.82
C PRO A 39 -11.26 -3.46 -16.71
N ASP A 40 -11.12 -3.10 -17.99
CA ASP A 40 -10.27 -3.87 -18.93
C ASP A 40 -8.79 -3.83 -18.55
N ALA A 41 -8.29 -2.66 -18.16
CA ALA A 41 -6.90 -2.51 -17.72
C ALA A 41 -6.64 -3.29 -16.43
N ILE A 42 -7.59 -3.29 -15.51
CA ILE A 42 -7.51 -4.02 -14.25
C ILE A 42 -7.53 -5.52 -14.51
N ALA A 43 -8.41 -6.00 -15.39
CA ALA A 43 -8.49 -7.41 -15.74
C ALA A 43 -7.19 -7.91 -16.36
N LYS A 44 -6.58 -7.11 -17.25
CA LYS A 44 -5.28 -7.44 -17.83
C LYS A 44 -4.19 -7.50 -16.77
N ALA A 45 -4.13 -6.53 -15.88
CA ALA A 45 -3.14 -6.50 -14.80
C ALA A 45 -3.27 -7.73 -13.90
N ARG A 46 -4.49 -8.13 -13.56
CA ARG A 46 -4.73 -9.33 -12.75
C ARG A 46 -4.37 -10.63 -13.48
N ALA A 47 -4.54 -10.66 -14.80
CA ALA A 47 -4.12 -11.79 -15.60
C ALA A 47 -2.60 -11.93 -15.63
N ASP A 48 -1.88 -10.80 -15.76
CA ASP A 48 -0.43 -10.77 -15.76
C ASP A 48 0.17 -11.01 -14.38
N PHE A 49 -0.52 -10.51 -13.32
CA PHE A 49 -0.07 -10.61 -11.93
C PHE A 49 -1.20 -11.15 -11.04
N PRO A 50 -1.45 -12.47 -11.06
CA PRO A 50 -2.58 -13.06 -10.31
C PRO A 50 -2.53 -12.83 -8.80
N GLN A 51 -1.34 -12.58 -8.25
CA GLN A 51 -1.15 -12.37 -6.80
C GLN A 51 -1.28 -10.92 -6.37
N MET A 52 -1.57 -10.02 -7.32
CA MET A 52 -1.68 -8.60 -7.05
C MET A 52 -2.81 -8.29 -6.09
N LEU A 53 -2.50 -7.61 -4.99
CA LEU A 53 -3.48 -7.13 -4.01
C LEU A 53 -3.85 -5.67 -4.23
N ALA A 54 -2.91 -4.86 -4.70
CA ALA A 54 -3.12 -3.44 -4.91
C ALA A 54 -2.28 -2.93 -6.07
N VAL A 55 -2.72 -1.83 -6.66
CA VAL A 55 -1.98 -1.09 -7.69
C VAL A 55 -1.80 0.36 -7.22
N GLU A 56 -0.68 0.94 -7.55
CA GLU A 56 -0.34 2.32 -7.22
C GLU A 56 0.71 2.83 -8.21
N MET A 57 1.27 4.01 -8.02
CA MET A 57 2.07 4.66 -9.06
C MET A 57 3.52 4.95 -8.66
N GLU A 58 3.93 4.78 -7.41
CA GLU A 58 5.24 5.23 -6.92
C GLU A 58 6.12 4.15 -6.29
N GLY A 59 5.52 3.06 -5.83
CA GLY A 59 6.20 2.08 -4.98
C GLY A 59 7.39 1.40 -5.62
N ALA A 60 7.30 1.03 -6.90
CA ALA A 60 8.39 0.34 -7.58
C ALA A 60 9.63 1.23 -7.70
N ALA A 61 9.47 2.52 -7.97
CA ALA A 61 10.58 3.45 -8.06
C ALA A 61 11.32 3.58 -6.71
N ILE A 62 10.55 3.71 -5.63
CA ILE A 62 11.11 3.76 -4.27
C ILE A 62 11.80 2.45 -3.93
N GLY A 63 11.15 1.32 -4.19
CA GLY A 63 11.72 0.00 -3.93
C GLY A 63 12.99 -0.26 -4.69
N GLN A 64 13.05 0.15 -5.96
CA GLN A 64 14.25 0.02 -6.77
C GLN A 64 15.44 0.79 -6.18
N VAL A 65 15.24 2.04 -5.79
CA VAL A 65 16.29 2.86 -5.19
C VAL A 65 16.77 2.25 -3.87
N CYS A 66 15.85 1.87 -3.00
CA CYS A 66 16.20 1.24 -1.73
C CYS A 66 16.95 -0.07 -1.94
N HIS A 67 16.55 -0.88 -2.90
CA HIS A 67 17.22 -2.12 -3.24
C HIS A 67 18.66 -1.87 -3.72
N MET A 68 18.84 -0.89 -4.60
CA MET A 68 20.18 -0.54 -5.12
C MET A 68 21.12 -0.06 -4.03
N PHE A 69 20.63 0.70 -3.06
CA PHE A 69 21.42 1.23 -1.97
C PHE A 69 21.42 0.36 -0.72
N LYS A 70 20.79 -0.82 -0.79
CA LYS A 70 20.70 -1.77 0.33
C LYS A 70 20.08 -1.16 1.59
N VAL A 71 19.08 -0.34 1.40
CA VAL A 71 18.31 0.29 2.49
C VAL A 71 17.03 -0.52 2.71
N PRO A 72 16.77 -0.97 3.95
CA PRO A 72 15.48 -1.60 4.26
C PRO A 72 14.33 -0.63 4.00
N TYR A 73 13.24 -1.13 3.45
CA TYR A 73 12.08 -0.30 3.15
C TYR A 73 10.78 -1.08 3.32
N LEU A 74 9.70 -0.34 3.42
CA LEU A 74 8.36 -0.89 3.49
C LEU A 74 7.43 0.01 2.69
N VAL A 75 6.51 -0.59 1.94
CA VAL A 75 5.41 0.11 1.29
C VAL A 75 4.12 -0.28 2.02
N VAL A 76 3.40 0.73 2.49
CA VAL A 76 2.09 0.56 3.11
C VAL A 76 1.11 1.43 2.34
N ARG A 77 -0.02 0.86 1.97
CA ARG A 77 -1.06 1.59 1.27
C ARG A 77 -2.40 1.46 1.99
N ALA A 78 -3.08 2.58 2.16
CA ALA A 78 -4.49 2.60 2.48
C ALA A 78 -5.27 2.52 1.17
N MET A 79 -6.30 1.68 1.13
CA MET A 79 -7.08 1.51 -0.08
C MET A 79 -8.03 2.69 -0.23
N SER A 80 -7.89 3.45 -1.32
CA SER A 80 -8.72 4.62 -1.59
C SER A 80 -10.02 4.27 -2.30
N ASP A 81 -9.96 3.25 -3.14
CA ASP A 81 -11.12 2.74 -3.87
C ASP A 81 -10.88 1.28 -4.22
N ILE A 82 -11.95 0.58 -4.54
CA ILE A 82 -11.83 -0.78 -5.06
C ILE A 82 -11.75 -0.68 -6.57
N ALA A 83 -10.64 -1.14 -7.13
CA ALA A 83 -10.40 -1.10 -8.57
C ALA A 83 -11.53 -1.78 -9.34
N GLY A 84 -12.12 -1.07 -10.31
CA GLY A 84 -13.21 -1.55 -11.13
C GLY A 84 -14.61 -1.37 -10.55
N LYS A 85 -14.73 -0.76 -9.37
CA LYS A 85 -16.02 -0.43 -8.73
C LYS A 85 -16.19 1.08 -8.65
N GLU A 86 -17.46 1.52 -8.55
CA GLU A 86 -17.76 2.92 -8.34
C GLU A 86 -17.26 3.38 -6.97
N GLN A 87 -16.82 4.62 -6.89
CA GLN A 87 -16.49 5.23 -5.62
C GLN A 87 -17.77 5.49 -4.82
N VAL A 88 -17.80 5.01 -3.58
CA VAL A 88 -18.94 5.18 -2.69
C VAL A 88 -18.80 6.44 -1.83
N GLU A 89 -17.57 6.87 -1.57
CA GLU A 89 -17.28 8.04 -0.75
C GLU A 89 -16.45 9.05 -1.53
N SER A 90 -16.49 10.32 -1.13
CA SER A 90 -15.64 11.33 -1.73
C SER A 90 -14.16 11.05 -1.42
N PHE A 91 -13.31 11.26 -2.40
CA PHE A 91 -11.88 11.08 -2.28
C PHE A 91 -11.29 11.97 -1.18
N ASP A 92 -11.79 13.20 -1.07
CA ASP A 92 -11.32 14.15 -0.06
C ASP A 92 -11.60 13.68 1.37
N ALA A 93 -12.81 13.15 1.62
CA ALA A 93 -13.16 12.59 2.93
C ALA A 93 -12.29 11.38 3.26
N PHE A 94 -12.04 10.51 2.29
CA PHE A 94 -11.17 9.35 2.48
C PHE A 94 -9.75 9.78 2.83
N ILE A 95 -9.17 10.74 2.10
CA ILE A 95 -7.79 11.21 2.32
C ILE A 95 -7.61 11.75 3.73
N GLU A 96 -8.56 12.52 4.23
CA GLU A 96 -8.47 13.10 5.57
C GLU A 96 -8.35 12.01 6.65
N VAL A 97 -9.22 11.02 6.60
CA VAL A 97 -9.24 9.91 7.57
C VAL A 97 -8.03 9.00 7.40
N ALA A 98 -7.73 8.59 6.18
CA ALA A 98 -6.60 7.71 5.88
C ALA A 98 -5.27 8.38 6.21
N GLY A 99 -5.13 9.67 5.95
CA GLY A 99 -3.94 10.43 6.29
C GLY A 99 -3.69 10.47 7.78
N GLN A 100 -4.73 10.69 8.58
CA GLN A 100 -4.63 10.68 10.04
C GLN A 100 -4.21 9.31 10.56
N HIS A 101 -4.85 8.23 10.09
CA HIS A 101 -4.52 6.87 10.51
C HIS A 101 -3.10 6.47 10.12
N SER A 102 -2.67 6.84 8.92
CA SER A 102 -1.32 6.57 8.44
C SER A 102 -0.26 7.30 9.26
N ALA A 103 -0.50 8.56 9.58
CA ALA A 103 0.41 9.35 10.41
C ALA A 103 0.54 8.75 11.82
N GLU A 104 -0.56 8.36 12.44
CA GLU A 104 -0.56 7.70 13.75
C GLU A 104 0.23 6.40 13.73
N MET A 105 0.05 5.59 12.70
CA MET A 105 0.79 4.34 12.51
C MET A 105 2.29 4.59 12.41
N ILE A 106 2.70 5.55 11.58
CA ILE A 106 4.12 5.88 11.39
C ILE A 106 4.75 6.36 12.69
N ILE A 107 4.06 7.22 13.45
CA ILE A 107 4.55 7.69 14.74
C ILE A 107 4.77 6.52 15.69
N LYS A 108 3.84 5.59 15.75
CA LYS A 108 3.99 4.38 16.57
C LYS A 108 5.17 3.52 16.15
N MET A 109 5.33 3.33 14.83
CA MET A 109 6.46 2.56 14.30
C MET A 109 7.80 3.19 14.66
N LEU A 110 7.92 4.51 14.50
CA LEU A 110 9.16 5.25 14.83
C LEU A 110 9.52 5.12 16.31
N GLY A 111 8.54 5.09 17.19
CA GLY A 111 8.77 4.89 18.62
C GLY A 111 9.26 3.49 18.99
N LYS A 112 9.09 2.51 18.10
CA LYS A 112 9.48 1.10 18.33
C LYS A 112 10.73 0.69 17.54
N LEU A 113 11.25 1.54 16.71
CA LEU A 113 12.47 1.26 15.94
C LEU A 113 13.74 1.34 16.79
#